data_970b445ddc7e918baa6177533df1280e
#
_entry.id   970b445ddc7e918baa6177533df1280e
#
_cell.length_a   1.000
_cell.length_b   1.000
_cell.length_c   1.000
_cell.angle_alpha   90.00
_cell.angle_beta   90.00
_cell.angle_gamma   90.00
#
_symmetry.space_group_name_H-M   'P 1'
#
loop_
_entity.id
_entity.type
_entity.pdbx_description
1 polymer ?
#
loop_
_entity_poly.entity_id
_entity_poly.type
_entity_poly.pdbx_seq_one_letter_code
_entity_poly.pdbx_strand_id
1 'polypeptide(L)'
;FAPGSAWHLPWAVLHDRGWIEAGDALRLRTSYPLLPWIGVIALGYAAGNWFSGATPATTRRRYLLAGGGGLLLGFILLRLLNGYGEKPWAFGETPAITLMGFFNVTKYPPSLLFLALTLGIGLLLLAWFERLDWNGRGKALVAFGGAPMFFYLLHLYLLKLLYLLALAIWGANRGDYFGFSSVPALWLCSILLAVALYPAVHWFAGFKARRRDIAWLKYF
;
A
#
# COMPACT_ATOMS: atom_id res chain seq x y z
N PHE A 1 -2.54 -6.37 -25.67
CA PHE A 1 -2.44 -7.52 -26.60
C PHE A 1 -3.73 -8.35 -26.54
N ALA A 2 -4.30 -8.72 -27.71
CA ALA A 2 -5.53 -9.49 -27.78
C ALA A 2 -5.34 -10.91 -27.20
N PRO A 3 -6.40 -11.49 -26.59
CA PRO A 3 -6.40 -12.90 -26.22
C PRO A 3 -6.07 -13.78 -27.44
N GLY A 4 -5.15 -14.72 -27.28
CA GLY A 4 -4.66 -15.58 -28.39
C GLY A 4 -3.37 -15.09 -29.06
N SER A 5 -2.90 -13.86 -28.80
CA SER A 5 -1.57 -13.41 -29.22
C SER A 5 -0.48 -14.09 -28.40
N ALA A 6 0.66 -14.42 -29.02
CA ALA A 6 1.84 -14.97 -28.32
C ALA A 6 2.35 -14.05 -27.19
N TRP A 7 2.10 -12.76 -27.29
CA TRP A 7 2.48 -11.76 -26.29
C TRP A 7 1.45 -11.55 -25.19
N HIS A 8 0.25 -12.12 -25.30
CA HIS A 8 -0.81 -11.93 -24.31
C HIS A 8 -0.39 -12.41 -22.90
N LEU A 9 0.14 -13.62 -22.80
CA LEU A 9 0.57 -14.20 -21.53
C LEU A 9 1.74 -13.43 -20.89
N PRO A 10 2.88 -13.18 -21.59
CA PRO A 10 3.95 -12.39 -21.04
C PRO A 10 3.49 -10.99 -20.60
N TRP A 11 2.64 -10.34 -21.40
CA TRP A 11 2.16 -9.01 -21.10
C TRP A 11 1.19 -8.97 -19.91
N ALA A 12 0.31 -9.96 -19.79
CA ALA A 12 -0.59 -10.11 -18.65
C ALA A 12 0.15 -10.29 -17.32
N VAL A 13 1.33 -10.93 -17.34
CA VAL A 13 2.18 -11.09 -16.16
C VAL A 13 3.02 -9.83 -15.88
N LEU A 14 3.56 -9.22 -16.94
CA LEU A 14 4.52 -8.11 -16.79
C LEU A 14 3.83 -6.77 -16.55
N HIS A 15 2.72 -6.49 -17.22
CA HIS A 15 2.14 -5.15 -17.24
C HIS A 15 0.65 -5.11 -16.93
N ASP A 16 -0.16 -5.99 -17.54
CA ASP A 16 -1.61 -5.92 -17.41
C ASP A 16 -2.14 -6.89 -16.35
N ARG A 17 -3.40 -6.67 -15.99
CA ARG A 17 -4.18 -7.67 -15.24
C ARG A 17 -4.95 -8.51 -16.25
N GLY A 18 -4.87 -9.82 -16.12
CA GLY A 18 -5.58 -10.72 -17.03
C GLY A 18 -5.91 -12.06 -16.40
N TRP A 19 -6.76 -12.79 -17.08
CA TRP A 19 -6.98 -14.20 -16.82
C TRP A 19 -6.09 -15.00 -17.76
N ILE A 20 -5.35 -15.93 -17.20
CA ILE A 20 -4.59 -16.93 -17.94
C ILE A 20 -5.43 -18.21 -17.88
N GLU A 21 -5.94 -18.62 -19.02
CA GLU A 21 -6.70 -19.85 -19.16
C GLU A 21 -5.78 -20.92 -19.75
N ALA A 22 -5.55 -21.99 -18.98
CA ALA A 22 -4.77 -23.14 -19.39
C ALA A 22 -5.71 -24.35 -19.45
N GLY A 23 -6.43 -24.49 -20.57
CA GLY A 23 -7.49 -25.46 -20.74
C GLY A 23 -8.72 -25.15 -19.87
N ASP A 24 -9.67 -26.09 -19.81
CA ASP A 24 -10.92 -25.91 -19.06
C ASP A 24 -10.77 -26.03 -17.53
N ALA A 25 -9.64 -26.57 -17.06
CA ALA A 25 -9.44 -26.91 -15.66
C ALA A 25 -8.68 -25.88 -14.84
N LEU A 26 -7.90 -24.98 -15.46
CA LEU A 26 -7.05 -24.04 -14.73
C LEU A 26 -7.23 -22.62 -15.21
N ARG A 27 -7.78 -21.77 -14.34
CA ARG A 27 -7.90 -20.32 -14.55
C ARG A 27 -7.06 -19.59 -13.51
N LEU A 28 -6.00 -18.93 -13.94
CA LEU A 28 -5.14 -18.11 -13.10
C LEU A 28 -5.40 -16.63 -13.37
N ARG A 29 -5.50 -15.84 -12.30
CA ARG A 29 -5.63 -14.40 -12.43
C ARG A 29 -4.32 -13.72 -12.06
N THR A 30 -3.74 -12.98 -13.00
CA THR A 30 -2.63 -12.07 -12.71
C THR A 30 -3.19 -10.81 -12.06
N SER A 31 -2.85 -10.59 -10.79
CA SER A 31 -3.38 -9.44 -10.02
C SER A 31 -2.34 -8.34 -9.85
N TYR A 32 -1.05 -8.69 -9.90
CA TYR A 32 0.07 -7.78 -9.69
C TYR A 32 1.00 -7.79 -10.90
N PRO A 33 0.97 -6.76 -11.76
CA PRO A 33 1.93 -6.62 -12.85
C PRO A 33 3.34 -6.42 -12.29
N LEU A 34 4.31 -7.19 -12.78
CA LEU A 34 5.66 -7.24 -12.23
C LEU A 34 6.50 -6.01 -12.59
N LEU A 35 6.39 -5.54 -13.83
CA LEU A 35 7.28 -4.52 -14.38
C LEU A 35 7.27 -3.18 -13.63
N PRO A 36 6.12 -2.58 -13.31
CA PRO A 36 6.08 -1.34 -12.55
C PRO A 36 6.67 -1.50 -11.14
N TRP A 37 6.44 -2.64 -10.49
CA TRP A 37 6.95 -2.90 -9.15
C TRP A 37 8.45 -3.18 -9.13
N ILE A 38 8.99 -3.83 -10.16
CA ILE A 38 10.44 -3.97 -10.35
C ILE A 38 11.08 -2.58 -10.46
N GLY A 39 10.47 -1.68 -11.24
CA GLY A 39 10.91 -0.29 -11.33
C GLY A 39 10.92 0.44 -9.98
N VAL A 40 9.86 0.29 -9.18
CA VAL A 40 9.76 0.88 -7.83
C VAL A 40 10.83 0.31 -6.89
N ILE A 41 11.05 -1.02 -6.93
CA ILE A 41 12.08 -1.68 -6.11
C ILE A 41 13.48 -1.19 -6.52
N ALA A 42 13.76 -1.09 -7.82
CA ALA A 42 15.04 -0.60 -8.32
C ALA A 42 15.31 0.86 -7.90
N LEU A 43 14.29 1.73 -7.97
CA LEU A 43 14.37 3.11 -7.47
C LEU A 43 14.61 3.15 -5.96
N GLY A 44 13.91 2.30 -5.19
CA GLY A 44 14.11 2.18 -3.75
C GLY A 44 15.52 1.71 -3.39
N TYR A 45 16.05 0.75 -4.15
CA TYR A 45 17.44 0.28 -3.99
C TYR A 45 18.45 1.40 -4.26
N ALA A 46 18.29 2.14 -5.35
CA ALA A 46 19.13 3.29 -5.67
C ALA A 46 19.05 4.38 -4.58
N ALA A 47 17.85 4.68 -4.09
CA ALA A 47 17.62 5.63 -2.99
C ALA A 47 18.22 5.14 -1.65
N GLY A 48 18.49 3.85 -1.50
CA GLY A 48 19.17 3.29 -0.31
C GLY A 48 20.50 3.95 -0.01
N ASN A 49 21.21 4.44 -1.04
CA ASN A 49 22.45 5.19 -0.86
C ASN A 49 22.27 6.50 -0.07
N TRP A 50 21.08 7.09 -0.07
CA TRP A 50 20.78 8.29 0.72
C TRP A 50 20.79 8.00 2.22
N PHE A 51 20.56 6.75 2.61
CA PHE A 51 20.53 6.28 4.00
C PHE A 51 21.84 5.62 4.44
N SER A 52 22.87 5.66 3.58
CA SER A 52 24.21 5.24 3.97
C SER A 52 24.82 6.21 5.00
N GLY A 53 25.72 5.70 5.84
CA GLY A 53 26.43 6.52 6.82
C GLY A 53 27.26 7.67 6.23
N ALA A 54 27.56 7.60 4.93
CA ALA A 54 28.30 8.64 4.19
C ALA A 54 27.44 9.86 3.82
N THR A 55 26.10 9.75 3.81
CA THR A 55 25.20 10.83 3.42
C THR A 55 24.72 11.60 4.65
N PRO A 56 25.07 12.91 4.79
CA PRO A 56 24.58 13.73 5.89
C PRO A 56 23.04 13.81 5.92
N ALA A 57 22.46 13.83 7.11
CA ALA A 57 21.01 13.90 7.29
C ALA A 57 20.37 15.10 6.57
N THR A 58 21.05 16.26 6.53
CA THR A 58 20.59 17.46 5.83
C THR A 58 20.52 17.25 4.32
N THR A 59 21.50 16.57 3.73
CA THR A 59 21.56 16.25 2.30
C THR A 59 20.48 15.22 1.97
N ARG A 60 20.36 14.16 2.74
CA ARG A 60 19.32 13.14 2.58
C ARG A 60 17.93 13.77 2.60
N ARG A 61 17.68 14.63 3.59
CA ARG A 61 16.41 15.34 3.69
C ARG A 61 16.12 16.22 2.47
N ARG A 62 17.12 16.89 1.90
CA ARG A 62 16.95 17.67 0.65
C ARG A 62 16.53 16.75 -0.49
N TYR A 63 17.15 15.58 -0.64
CA TYR A 63 16.77 14.61 -1.67
C TYR A 63 15.34 14.09 -1.48
N LEU A 64 14.94 13.77 -0.25
CA LEU A 64 13.58 13.34 0.06
C LEU A 64 12.53 14.41 -0.26
N LEU A 65 12.80 15.67 0.14
CA LEU A 65 11.90 16.79 -0.13
C LEU A 65 11.85 17.13 -1.62
N ALA A 66 12.98 17.19 -2.31
CA ALA A 66 13.04 17.48 -3.74
C ALA A 66 12.39 16.36 -4.56
N GLY A 67 12.70 15.09 -4.27
CA GLY A 67 12.10 13.94 -4.92
C GLY A 67 10.59 13.85 -4.67
N GLY A 68 10.17 13.96 -3.41
CA GLY A 68 8.76 13.93 -3.04
C GLY A 68 7.97 15.09 -3.63
N GLY A 69 8.50 16.31 -3.51
CA GLY A 69 7.90 17.51 -4.10
C GLY A 69 7.83 17.44 -5.63
N GLY A 70 8.91 16.98 -6.27
CA GLY A 70 8.95 16.80 -7.72
C GLY A 70 7.93 15.80 -8.24
N LEU A 71 7.78 14.65 -7.57
CA LEU A 71 6.77 13.64 -7.91
C LEU A 71 5.34 14.18 -7.74
N LEU A 72 5.06 14.90 -6.65
CA LEU A 72 3.74 15.49 -6.42
C LEU A 72 3.44 16.63 -7.42
N LEU A 73 4.44 17.45 -7.74
CA LEU A 73 4.29 18.47 -8.78
C LEU A 73 4.01 17.81 -10.12
N GLY A 74 4.76 16.78 -10.50
CA GLY A 74 4.53 16.00 -11.72
C GLY A 74 3.13 15.38 -11.74
N PHE A 75 2.66 14.81 -10.63
CA PHE A 75 1.30 14.32 -10.49
C PHE A 75 0.28 15.41 -10.76
N ILE A 76 0.42 16.57 -10.10
CA ILE A 76 -0.53 17.70 -10.24
C ILE A 76 -0.55 18.19 -11.68
N LEU A 77 0.61 18.41 -12.31
CA LEU A 77 0.72 18.91 -13.67
C LEU A 77 0.07 17.94 -14.67
N LEU A 78 0.43 16.64 -14.60
CA LEU A 78 -0.15 15.64 -15.49
C LEU A 78 -1.67 15.48 -15.27
N ARG A 79 -2.11 15.59 -14.03
CA ARG A 79 -3.53 15.45 -13.69
C ARG A 79 -4.35 16.66 -14.15
N LEU A 80 -3.76 17.87 -14.10
CA LEU A 80 -4.38 19.10 -14.64
C LEU A 80 -4.46 19.07 -16.17
N LEU A 81 -3.49 18.49 -16.85
CA LEU A 81 -3.56 18.29 -18.31
C LEU A 81 -4.72 17.37 -18.72
N ASN A 82 -5.20 16.55 -17.80
CA ASN A 82 -6.41 15.74 -17.91
C ASN A 82 -6.48 14.80 -19.15
N GLY A 83 -5.34 14.51 -19.74
CA GLY A 83 -5.24 13.72 -20.98
C GLY A 83 -4.34 12.50 -20.89
N TYR A 84 -3.71 12.24 -19.73
CA TYR A 84 -2.73 11.17 -19.58
C TYR A 84 -3.18 10.08 -18.62
N GLY A 85 -3.20 8.84 -19.10
CA GLY A 85 -3.14 7.58 -18.32
C GLY A 85 -4.36 7.20 -17.50
N GLU A 86 -5.21 8.15 -17.14
CA GLU A 86 -6.38 7.94 -16.31
C GLU A 86 -7.66 8.43 -17.02
N LYS A 87 -8.81 7.97 -16.50
CA LYS A 87 -10.07 8.56 -16.92
C LYS A 87 -10.03 10.07 -16.63
N PRO A 88 -10.41 10.93 -17.58
CA PRO A 88 -10.50 12.35 -17.33
C PRO A 88 -11.38 12.65 -16.11
N TRP A 89 -10.91 13.53 -15.24
CA TRP A 89 -11.73 14.02 -14.15
C TRP A 89 -12.57 15.20 -14.61
N ALA A 90 -13.72 15.38 -13.99
CA ALA A 90 -14.63 16.49 -14.27
C ALA A 90 -15.10 17.12 -12.96
N PHE A 91 -15.61 18.33 -13.03
CA PHE A 91 -16.27 18.96 -11.89
C PHE A 91 -17.54 18.18 -11.55
N GLY A 92 -17.64 17.74 -10.31
CA GLY A 92 -18.80 17.07 -9.78
C GLY A 92 -19.78 18.05 -9.12
N GLU A 93 -20.91 17.53 -8.65
CA GLU A 93 -21.95 18.32 -7.99
C GLU A 93 -21.46 19.00 -6.70
N THR A 94 -20.43 18.48 -6.07
CA THR A 94 -19.81 19.05 -4.87
C THR A 94 -18.29 19.13 -5.02
N PRO A 95 -17.63 20.07 -4.29
CA PRO A 95 -16.17 20.12 -4.23
C PRO A 95 -15.52 18.81 -3.79
N ALA A 96 -16.19 18.07 -2.89
CA ALA A 96 -15.71 16.77 -2.43
C ALA A 96 -15.69 15.74 -3.57
N ILE A 97 -16.74 15.67 -4.38
CA ILE A 97 -16.82 14.76 -5.54
C ILE A 97 -15.75 15.13 -6.57
N THR A 98 -15.56 16.43 -6.83
CA THR A 98 -14.50 16.94 -7.72
C THR A 98 -13.12 16.50 -7.22
N LEU A 99 -12.85 16.68 -5.92
CA LEU A 99 -11.58 16.29 -5.32
C LEU A 99 -11.36 14.77 -5.37
N MET A 100 -12.38 13.99 -5.08
CA MET A 100 -12.33 12.53 -5.19
C MET A 100 -12.05 12.10 -6.64
N GLY A 101 -12.67 12.75 -7.63
CA GLY A 101 -12.40 12.51 -9.04
C GLY A 101 -10.96 12.84 -9.43
N PHE A 102 -10.42 13.95 -8.92
CA PHE A 102 -9.04 14.38 -9.18
C PHE A 102 -8.02 13.36 -8.63
N PHE A 103 -8.24 12.83 -7.43
CA PHE A 103 -7.35 11.84 -6.80
C PHE A 103 -7.68 10.39 -7.17
N ASN A 104 -8.69 10.15 -8.01
CA ASN A 104 -9.04 8.81 -8.46
C ASN A 104 -8.04 8.32 -9.51
N VAL A 105 -7.03 7.58 -9.04
CA VAL A 105 -5.94 7.03 -9.85
C VAL A 105 -5.91 5.52 -9.83
N THR A 106 -5.46 4.91 -10.93
CA THR A 106 -5.49 3.46 -11.11
C THR A 106 -4.30 2.80 -10.42
N LYS A 107 -4.60 1.88 -9.51
CA LYS A 107 -3.61 1.06 -8.79
C LYS A 107 -3.24 -0.22 -9.56
N TYR A 108 -4.14 -0.74 -10.39
CA TYR A 108 -3.96 -2.04 -11.06
C TYR A 108 -4.37 -1.98 -12.54
N PRO A 109 -3.41 -1.96 -13.47
CA PRO A 109 -1.95 -1.80 -13.27
C PRO A 109 -1.62 -0.46 -12.61
N PRO A 110 -0.51 -0.35 -11.84
CA PRO A 110 -0.16 0.92 -11.21
C PRO A 110 0.23 1.94 -12.26
N SER A 111 -0.58 3.00 -12.38
CA SER A 111 -0.30 4.10 -13.28
C SER A 111 0.87 4.96 -12.79
N LEU A 112 1.49 5.70 -13.71
CA LEU A 112 2.51 6.68 -13.32
C LEU A 112 1.95 7.71 -12.33
N LEU A 113 0.68 8.12 -12.50
CA LEU A 113 0.01 9.04 -11.58
C LEU A 113 -0.15 8.44 -10.18
N PHE A 114 -0.54 7.17 -10.09
CA PHE A 114 -0.61 6.46 -8.82
C PHE A 114 0.76 6.38 -8.14
N LEU A 115 1.80 6.05 -8.89
CA LEU A 115 3.16 5.96 -8.36
C LEU A 115 3.69 7.34 -7.95
N ALA A 116 3.49 8.37 -8.77
CA ALA A 116 3.92 9.74 -8.45
C ALA A 116 3.25 10.28 -7.17
N LEU A 117 1.95 10.05 -7.02
CA LEU A 117 1.20 10.45 -5.83
C LEU A 117 1.68 9.70 -4.59
N THR A 118 1.72 8.37 -4.64
CA THR A 118 2.01 7.55 -3.45
C THR A 118 3.48 7.62 -3.03
N LEU A 119 4.41 7.55 -3.98
CA LEU A 119 5.85 7.68 -3.69
C LEU A 119 6.19 9.11 -3.29
N GLY A 120 5.56 10.11 -3.91
CA GLY A 120 5.74 11.52 -3.53
C GLY A 120 5.36 11.77 -2.08
N ILE A 121 4.17 11.34 -1.66
CA ILE A 121 3.73 11.40 -0.26
C ILE A 121 4.68 10.60 0.64
N GLY A 122 5.06 9.39 0.22
CA GLY A 122 5.97 8.52 0.98
C GLY A 122 7.32 9.17 1.27
N LEU A 123 7.95 9.82 0.27
CA LEU A 123 9.22 10.53 0.45
C LEU A 123 9.09 11.74 1.39
N LEU A 124 7.99 12.50 1.29
CA LEU A 124 7.75 13.61 2.21
C LEU A 124 7.51 13.14 3.65
N LEU A 125 6.79 12.02 3.82
CA LEU A 125 6.60 11.40 5.14
C LEU A 125 7.93 10.92 5.72
N LEU A 126 8.82 10.31 4.93
CA LEU A 126 10.16 9.94 5.37
C LEU A 126 10.95 11.17 5.85
N ALA A 127 10.93 12.27 5.07
CA ALA A 127 11.59 13.51 5.46
C ALA A 127 11.01 14.13 6.74
N TRP A 128 9.73 13.93 7.00
CA TRP A 128 9.05 14.35 8.23
C TRP A 128 9.40 13.45 9.40
N PHE A 129 9.40 12.14 9.21
CA PHE A 129 9.74 11.16 10.24
C PHE A 129 11.17 11.31 10.76
N GLU A 130 12.11 11.75 9.92
CA GLU A 130 13.48 12.03 10.36
C GLU A 130 13.59 13.17 11.40
N ARG A 131 12.54 13.99 11.52
CA ARG A 131 12.48 15.08 12.50
C ARG A 131 11.82 14.72 13.81
N LEU A 132 11.13 13.59 13.85
CA LEU A 132 10.40 13.18 15.02
C LEU A 132 11.33 12.53 16.02
N ASP A 133 11.22 12.96 17.28
CA ASP A 133 11.81 12.23 18.39
C ASP A 133 10.92 11.01 18.71
N TRP A 134 11.44 9.83 18.39
CA TRP A 134 10.75 8.56 18.60
C TRP A 134 10.87 8.01 20.02
N ASN A 135 11.51 8.76 20.94
CA ASN A 135 11.74 8.39 22.34
C ASN A 135 10.45 8.40 23.19
N GLY A 136 9.48 7.59 22.83
CA GLY A 136 8.25 7.40 23.62
C GLY A 136 6.98 7.34 22.78
N ARG A 137 6.61 8.40 22.08
CA ARG A 137 5.33 8.51 21.35
C ARG A 137 5.25 7.66 20.07
N GLY A 138 6.37 7.33 19.45
CA GLY A 138 6.45 6.55 18.21
C GLY A 138 6.57 5.04 18.40
N LYS A 139 6.67 4.52 19.63
CA LYS A 139 6.93 3.09 19.90
C LYS A 139 5.91 2.15 19.23
N ALA A 140 4.65 2.56 19.15
CA ALA A 140 3.62 1.76 18.49
C ALA A 140 3.90 1.64 16.98
N LEU A 141 4.19 2.74 16.30
CA LEU A 141 4.53 2.72 14.87
C LEU A 141 5.80 1.92 14.60
N VAL A 142 6.81 2.05 15.46
CA VAL A 142 8.05 1.25 15.36
C VAL A 142 7.75 -0.24 15.53
N ALA A 143 6.86 -0.62 16.44
CA ALA A 143 6.48 -2.02 16.63
C ALA A 143 5.77 -2.59 15.41
N PHE A 144 4.78 -1.87 14.86
CA PHE A 144 4.08 -2.28 13.64
C PHE A 144 5.02 -2.35 12.41
N GLY A 145 5.92 -1.36 12.27
CA GLY A 145 6.93 -1.36 11.21
C GLY A 145 8.01 -2.44 11.38
N GLY A 146 8.28 -2.86 12.63
CA GLY A 146 9.24 -3.91 12.93
C GLY A 146 8.76 -5.34 12.62
N ALA A 147 7.44 -5.56 12.57
CA ALA A 147 6.83 -6.86 12.32
C ALA A 147 5.60 -6.75 11.38
N PRO A 148 5.76 -6.16 10.18
CA PRO A 148 4.61 -5.87 9.32
C PRO A 148 3.91 -7.13 8.81
N MET A 149 4.67 -8.18 8.48
CA MET A 149 4.09 -9.43 7.97
C MET A 149 3.36 -10.20 9.06
N PHE A 150 3.89 -10.20 10.28
CA PHE A 150 3.21 -10.78 11.43
C PHE A 150 1.87 -10.09 11.69
N PHE A 151 1.86 -8.74 11.72
CA PHE A 151 0.63 -7.96 11.87
C PHE A 151 -0.34 -8.25 10.73
N TYR A 152 0.16 -8.29 9.48
CA TYR A 152 -0.67 -8.57 8.29
C TYR A 152 -1.38 -9.92 8.40
N LEU A 153 -0.68 -10.98 8.74
CA LEU A 153 -1.30 -12.30 8.88
C LEU A 153 -2.27 -12.33 10.07
N LEU A 154 -1.83 -11.84 11.21
CA LEU A 154 -2.64 -11.89 12.44
C LEU A 154 -3.97 -11.13 12.28
N HIS A 155 -3.94 -9.91 11.69
CA HIS A 155 -5.17 -9.15 11.51
C HIS A 155 -6.13 -9.81 10.51
N LEU A 156 -5.64 -10.44 9.43
CA LEU A 156 -6.50 -11.14 8.46
C LEU A 156 -7.24 -12.31 9.12
N TYR A 157 -6.54 -13.14 9.89
CA TYR A 157 -7.17 -14.27 10.58
C TYR A 157 -8.17 -13.79 11.63
N LEU A 158 -7.80 -12.75 12.39
CA LEU A 158 -8.71 -12.21 13.40
C LEU A 158 -9.93 -11.52 12.77
N LEU A 159 -9.76 -10.77 11.69
CA LEU A 159 -10.88 -10.20 10.93
C LEU A 159 -11.81 -11.29 10.40
N LYS A 160 -11.25 -12.40 9.88
CA LYS A 160 -12.06 -13.53 9.41
C LYS A 160 -12.85 -14.17 10.56
N LEU A 161 -12.21 -14.36 11.70
CA LEU A 161 -12.89 -14.88 12.90
C LEU A 161 -14.01 -13.94 13.37
N LEU A 162 -13.72 -12.65 13.51
CA LEU A 162 -14.72 -11.64 13.90
C LEU A 162 -15.87 -11.56 12.90
N TYR A 163 -15.58 -11.67 11.61
CA TYR A 163 -16.60 -11.72 10.56
C TYR A 163 -17.52 -12.94 10.73
N LEU A 164 -16.95 -14.14 10.95
CA LEU A 164 -17.74 -15.35 11.15
C LEU A 164 -18.59 -15.28 12.43
N LEU A 165 -18.05 -14.72 13.50
CA LEU A 165 -18.80 -14.48 14.73
C LEU A 165 -19.93 -13.48 14.51
N ALA A 166 -19.67 -12.38 13.84
CA ALA A 166 -20.69 -11.39 13.51
C ALA A 166 -21.82 -11.99 12.64
N LEU A 167 -21.44 -12.77 11.64
CA LEU A 167 -22.40 -13.46 10.77
C LEU A 167 -23.24 -14.49 11.56
N ALA A 168 -22.64 -15.22 12.49
CA ALA A 168 -23.34 -16.20 13.32
C ALA A 168 -24.30 -15.55 14.33
N ILE A 169 -23.95 -14.37 14.89
CA ILE A 169 -24.75 -13.68 15.92
C ILE A 169 -25.85 -12.83 15.30
N TRP A 170 -25.52 -12.05 14.27
CA TRP A 170 -26.43 -11.04 13.67
C TRP A 170 -26.98 -11.42 12.30
N GLY A 171 -26.45 -12.49 11.69
CA GLY A 171 -26.82 -12.88 10.33
C GLY A 171 -26.26 -11.96 9.24
N ALA A 172 -26.61 -12.23 7.99
CA ALA A 172 -26.27 -11.39 6.87
C ALA A 172 -27.14 -10.13 6.83
N ASN A 173 -26.55 -8.97 6.58
CA ASN A 173 -27.25 -7.68 6.49
C ASN A 173 -27.06 -6.97 5.14
N ARG A 174 -26.24 -7.54 4.25
CA ARG A 174 -26.00 -7.05 2.88
C ARG A 174 -25.98 -8.21 1.89
N GLY A 175 -27.14 -8.74 1.53
CA GLY A 175 -27.26 -9.95 0.73
C GLY A 175 -26.73 -11.16 1.50
N ASP A 176 -25.72 -11.86 0.96
CA ASP A 176 -25.17 -13.09 1.55
C ASP A 176 -24.03 -12.84 2.55
N TYR A 177 -23.74 -11.58 2.89
CA TYR A 177 -22.62 -11.24 3.77
C TYR A 177 -23.02 -10.22 4.86
N PHE A 178 -22.21 -10.19 5.92
CA PHE A 178 -22.30 -9.17 6.97
C PHE A 178 -21.38 -8.00 6.63
N GLY A 179 -21.89 -6.77 6.69
CA GLY A 179 -21.12 -5.56 6.41
C GLY A 179 -21.43 -4.43 7.39
N PHE A 180 -20.50 -3.47 7.50
CA PHE A 180 -20.71 -2.28 8.31
C PHE A 180 -21.79 -1.38 7.71
N SER A 181 -22.61 -0.79 8.56
CA SER A 181 -23.67 0.14 8.16
C SER A 181 -23.11 1.53 7.78
N SER A 182 -21.95 1.91 8.30
CA SER A 182 -21.36 3.23 8.09
C SER A 182 -19.84 3.21 8.03
N VAL A 183 -19.27 4.18 7.32
CA VAL A 183 -17.80 4.37 7.21
C VAL A 183 -17.16 4.68 8.59
N PRO A 184 -17.74 5.54 9.45
CA PRO A 184 -17.21 5.74 10.80
C PRO A 184 -17.13 4.47 11.63
N ALA A 185 -18.13 3.58 11.55
CA ALA A 185 -18.10 2.29 12.25
C ALA A 185 -16.95 1.39 11.76
N LEU A 186 -16.69 1.39 10.45
CA LEU A 186 -15.54 0.68 9.87
C LEU A 186 -14.21 1.23 10.42
N TRP A 187 -14.04 2.55 10.46
CA TRP A 187 -12.84 3.18 11.00
C TRP A 187 -12.65 2.88 12.49
N LEU A 188 -13.72 2.98 13.27
CA LEU A 188 -13.69 2.65 14.70
C LEU A 188 -13.25 1.20 14.92
N CYS A 189 -13.85 0.26 14.20
CA CYS A 189 -13.47 -1.16 14.26
C CYS A 189 -12.00 -1.38 13.89
N SER A 190 -11.52 -0.72 12.84
CA SER A 190 -10.13 -0.83 12.39
C SER A 190 -9.15 -0.31 13.44
N ILE A 191 -9.45 0.82 14.08
CA ILE A 191 -8.63 1.40 15.15
C ILE A 191 -8.63 0.49 16.39
N LEU A 192 -9.80 0.02 16.82
CA LEU A 192 -9.92 -0.88 17.96
C LEU A 192 -9.15 -2.19 17.72
N LEU A 193 -9.24 -2.74 16.52
CA LEU A 193 -8.48 -3.92 16.12
C LEU A 193 -6.98 -3.67 16.18
N ALA A 194 -6.49 -2.56 15.65
CA ALA A 194 -5.07 -2.21 15.70
C ALA A 194 -4.59 -2.06 17.15
N VAL A 195 -5.37 -1.40 18.00
CA VAL A 195 -5.04 -1.25 19.44
C VAL A 195 -5.03 -2.61 20.14
N ALA A 196 -6.02 -3.47 19.88
CA ALA A 196 -6.10 -4.81 20.48
C ALA A 196 -4.94 -5.71 20.05
N LEU A 197 -4.45 -5.56 18.81
CA LEU A 197 -3.32 -6.34 18.28
C LEU A 197 -1.95 -5.80 18.69
N TYR A 198 -1.87 -4.56 19.15
CA TYR A 198 -0.60 -3.92 19.50
C TYR A 198 0.25 -4.74 20.49
N PRO A 199 -0.27 -5.31 21.60
CA PRO A 199 0.56 -6.09 22.52
C PRO A 199 1.24 -7.30 21.85
N ALA A 200 0.51 -8.02 21.00
CA ALA A 200 1.04 -9.17 20.27
C ALA A 200 2.11 -8.76 19.26
N VAL A 201 1.87 -7.69 18.52
CA VAL A 201 2.82 -7.16 17.53
C VAL A 201 4.07 -6.62 18.23
N HIS A 202 3.92 -5.89 19.33
CA HIS A 202 5.03 -5.37 20.12
C HIS A 202 5.90 -6.50 20.70
N TRP A 203 5.26 -7.53 21.26
CA TRP A 203 5.97 -8.72 21.75
C TRP A 203 6.76 -9.40 20.63
N PHE A 204 6.11 -9.63 19.46
CA PHE A 204 6.76 -10.29 18.34
C PHE A 204 7.90 -9.47 17.74
N ALA A 205 7.73 -8.15 17.61
CA ALA A 205 8.80 -7.25 17.16
C ALA A 205 10.02 -7.30 18.10
N GLY A 206 9.78 -7.33 19.42
CA GLY A 206 10.83 -7.52 20.42
C GLY A 206 11.49 -8.90 20.37
N PHE A 207 10.70 -9.95 20.15
CA PHE A 207 11.22 -11.31 19.95
C PHE A 207 12.12 -11.38 18.70
N LYS A 208 11.66 -10.88 17.57
CA LYS A 208 12.42 -10.79 16.32
C LYS A 208 13.74 -10.03 16.48
N ALA A 209 13.72 -8.91 17.20
CA ALA A 209 14.91 -8.10 17.43
C ALA A 209 15.99 -8.83 18.27
N ARG A 210 15.56 -9.71 19.20
CA ARG A 210 16.47 -10.51 20.04
C ARG A 210 16.97 -11.79 19.36
N ARG A 211 16.21 -12.36 18.43
CA ARG A 211 16.50 -13.66 17.80
C ARG A 211 16.96 -13.49 16.35
N ARG A 212 18.03 -12.71 16.16
CA ARG A 212 18.64 -12.51 14.83
C ARG A 212 19.34 -13.75 14.29
N ASP A 213 19.55 -14.75 15.14
CA ASP A 213 20.07 -16.08 14.82
C ASP A 213 19.09 -16.88 13.92
N ILE A 214 17.80 -16.57 13.96
CA ILE A 214 16.76 -17.27 13.21
C ILE A 214 16.56 -16.60 11.85
N ALA A 215 17.13 -17.16 10.79
CA ALA A 215 17.17 -16.54 9.47
C ALA A 215 15.80 -16.23 8.85
N TRP A 216 14.77 -17.05 9.09
CA TRP A 216 13.45 -16.85 8.51
C TRP A 216 12.64 -15.71 9.18
N LEU A 217 12.95 -15.35 10.44
CA LEU A 217 12.28 -14.26 11.14
C LEU A 217 12.42 -12.91 10.42
N LYS A 218 13.45 -12.73 9.59
CA LYS A 218 13.65 -11.49 8.82
C LYS A 218 12.49 -11.18 7.85
N TYR A 219 11.72 -12.19 7.46
CA TYR A 219 10.59 -12.04 6.52
C TYR A 219 9.27 -11.66 7.22
N PHE A 220 9.22 -11.70 8.53
CA PHE A 220 8.09 -11.31 9.37
C PHE A 220 8.35 -9.98 10.06
#